data_ac018d4f06c97afde369f9db644595d6
#
_entry.id   ac018d4f06c97afde369f9db644595d6
#
_cell.length_a   1.000
_cell.length_b   1.000
_cell.length_c   1.000
_cell.angle_alpha   90.00
_cell.angle_beta   90.00
_cell.angle_gamma   90.00
#
_symmetry.space_group_name_H-M   'P 1'
#
loop_
_entity.id
_entity.type
_entity.pdbx_description
1 polymer ?
#
loop_
_entity_poly.entity_id
_entity_poly.type
_entity_poly.pdbx_seq_one_letter_code
_entity_poly.pdbx_strand_id
1 'polypeptide(L)'
;MLDKLILGRYLQGDSWIHKLDPRTKLIGTFAFVLVIFLANNWVTYGLLIAYTLVALLLSKIPLGFFWKGIRPLIWVILFTVALQILFTSGGEVYFKWGFLQVTSEGIINAVFIFLRFVLIISFSTLLTLTTAPLQLTDAIEAVMKPLSVVKFPVHEVALMLSIALRFVPTLMDEAQKIMNAQRARGVDFGEGNLFEQMKAIIPILIPLFVSSLNRAEDLATAMEARGYQGGDGRSKYRVLHYEMRDAIAGVSLVVITILLFVFKA
;
A
#
# COMPACT_ATOMS: atom_id res chain seq x y z
N MET A 1 -22.85 -1.46 -3.55
CA MET A 1 -21.85 -0.87 -2.65
C MET A 1 -20.51 -1.60 -2.68
N LEU A 2 -20.48 -2.91 -2.78
CA LEU A 2 -19.24 -3.72 -2.81
C LEU A 2 -18.42 -3.58 -4.11
N ASP A 3 -19.04 -3.19 -5.24
CA ASP A 3 -18.33 -2.94 -6.51
C ASP A 3 -17.26 -1.83 -6.45
N LYS A 4 -17.28 -1.01 -5.37
CA LYS A 4 -16.26 0.02 -5.13
C LYS A 4 -15.07 -0.48 -4.30
N LEU A 5 -15.19 -1.66 -3.68
CA LEU A 5 -14.12 -2.34 -2.96
C LEU A 5 -13.31 -3.19 -3.93
N ILE A 6 -12.65 -2.58 -4.89
CA ILE A 6 -11.66 -3.26 -5.71
C ILE A 6 -10.43 -3.45 -4.81
N LEU A 7 -10.43 -4.55 -4.05
CA LEU A 7 -9.28 -5.02 -3.31
C LEU A 7 -8.16 -5.36 -4.30
N GLY A 8 -7.08 -4.55 -4.24
CA GLY A 8 -5.90 -4.70 -5.09
C GLY A 8 -6.11 -4.14 -6.49
N ARG A 9 -5.95 -2.84 -6.64
CA ARG A 9 -5.95 -2.14 -7.94
C ARG A 9 -4.70 -2.44 -8.77
N TYR A 10 -4.29 -3.72 -8.82
CA TYR A 10 -3.22 -4.11 -9.73
C TYR A 10 -3.68 -3.89 -11.18
N LEU A 11 -2.93 -3.11 -11.93
CA LEU A 11 -3.12 -2.92 -13.35
C LEU A 11 -2.16 -3.85 -14.09
N GLN A 12 -2.70 -4.79 -14.86
CA GLN A 12 -1.87 -5.62 -15.72
C GLN A 12 -1.20 -4.74 -16.78
N GLY A 13 0.12 -4.84 -16.88
CA GLY A 13 0.90 -4.05 -17.83
C GLY A 13 2.28 -4.65 -18.04
N ASP A 14 2.89 -4.33 -19.20
CA ASP A 14 4.21 -4.79 -19.63
C ASP A 14 5.30 -3.72 -19.52
N SER A 15 5.12 -2.74 -18.63
CA SER A 15 6.12 -1.69 -18.46
C SER A 15 7.40 -2.22 -17.80
N TRP A 16 8.47 -1.43 -17.91
CA TRP A 16 9.76 -1.76 -17.27
C TRP A 16 9.60 -1.98 -15.75
N ILE A 17 8.78 -1.16 -15.08
CA ILE A 17 8.51 -1.30 -13.64
C ILE A 17 7.68 -2.55 -13.33
N HIS A 18 6.70 -2.92 -14.17
CA HIS A 18 5.94 -4.15 -13.95
C HIS A 18 6.84 -5.40 -13.94
N LYS A 19 7.89 -5.40 -14.75
CA LYS A 19 8.84 -6.52 -14.90
C LYS A 19 9.93 -6.60 -13.83
N LEU A 20 9.99 -5.63 -12.90
CA LEU A 20 10.90 -5.69 -11.75
C LEU A 20 10.46 -6.78 -10.77
N ASP A 21 11.43 -7.38 -10.09
CA ASP A 21 11.18 -8.33 -9.01
C ASP A 21 10.35 -7.65 -7.89
N PRO A 22 9.28 -8.29 -7.39
CA PRO A 22 8.44 -7.75 -6.32
C PRO A 22 9.21 -7.35 -5.06
N ARG A 23 10.31 -8.04 -4.75
CA ARG A 23 11.21 -7.71 -3.61
C ARG A 23 11.88 -6.36 -3.83
N THR A 24 12.41 -6.13 -5.04
CA THR A 24 13.04 -4.86 -5.41
C THR A 24 12.06 -3.70 -5.33
N LYS A 25 10.81 -3.88 -5.79
CA LYS A 25 9.76 -2.87 -5.69
C LYS A 25 9.39 -2.57 -4.24
N LEU A 26 9.22 -3.61 -3.42
CA LEU A 26 8.87 -3.47 -2.01
C LEU A 26 9.97 -2.73 -1.25
N ILE A 27 11.21 -3.26 -1.29
CA ILE A 27 12.36 -2.67 -0.61
C ILE A 27 12.63 -1.25 -1.15
N GLY A 28 12.59 -1.07 -2.47
CA GLY A 28 12.79 0.21 -3.12
C GLY A 28 11.77 1.27 -2.70
N THR A 29 10.50 0.89 -2.56
CA THR A 29 9.46 1.81 -2.08
C THR A 29 9.69 2.21 -0.62
N PHE A 30 9.99 1.26 0.27
CA PHE A 30 10.29 1.56 1.67
C PHE A 30 11.55 2.41 1.81
N ALA A 31 12.61 2.06 1.08
CA ALA A 31 13.85 2.83 1.07
C ALA A 31 13.62 4.25 0.54
N PHE A 32 12.84 4.42 -0.54
CA PHE A 32 12.49 5.73 -1.07
C PHE A 32 11.71 6.59 -0.06
N VAL A 33 10.75 5.99 0.66
CA VAL A 33 10.01 6.68 1.73
C VAL A 33 10.97 7.19 2.82
N LEU A 34 11.99 6.40 3.19
CA LEU A 34 12.99 6.84 4.16
C LEU A 34 13.90 7.94 3.58
N VAL A 35 14.29 7.82 2.33
CA VAL A 35 15.15 8.78 1.61
C VAL A 35 14.47 10.15 1.47
N ILE A 36 13.15 10.22 1.28
CA ILE A 36 12.41 11.49 1.22
C ILE A 36 12.62 12.35 2.49
N PHE A 37 12.78 11.73 3.66
CA PHE A 37 13.01 12.48 4.91
C PHE A 37 14.39 13.12 5.00
N LEU A 38 15.31 12.79 4.09
CA LEU A 38 16.62 13.44 3.99
C LEU A 38 16.55 14.79 3.26
N ALA A 39 15.49 15.02 2.47
CA ALA A 39 15.30 16.26 1.72
C ALA A 39 14.91 17.42 2.64
N ASN A 40 15.61 18.54 2.52
CA ASN A 40 15.43 19.74 3.33
C ASN A 40 15.46 21.06 2.55
N ASN A 41 15.78 21.04 1.25
CA ASN A 41 15.88 22.23 0.41
C ASN A 41 15.25 22.04 -0.98
N TRP A 42 15.06 23.12 -1.72
CA TRP A 42 14.41 23.10 -3.05
C TRP A 42 15.09 22.20 -4.08
N VAL A 43 16.43 22.12 -4.02
CA VAL A 43 17.21 21.28 -4.94
C VAL A 43 16.93 19.79 -4.68
N THR A 44 16.93 19.39 -3.42
CA THR A 44 16.68 17.99 -3.03
C THR A 44 15.25 17.56 -3.35
N TYR A 45 14.24 18.41 -3.15
CA TYR A 45 12.88 18.12 -3.60
C TYR A 45 12.76 18.11 -5.12
N GLY A 46 13.46 18.98 -5.85
CA GLY A 46 13.53 18.95 -7.31
C GLY A 46 14.06 17.63 -7.85
N LEU A 47 15.12 17.09 -7.25
CA LEU A 47 15.70 15.79 -7.59
C LEU A 47 14.71 14.64 -7.31
N LEU A 48 14.03 14.65 -6.17
CA LEU A 48 13.04 13.62 -5.83
C LEU A 48 11.82 13.67 -6.75
N ILE A 49 11.36 14.86 -7.12
CA ILE A 49 10.26 15.02 -8.07
C ILE A 49 10.67 14.47 -9.44
N ALA A 50 11.87 14.83 -9.93
CA ALA A 50 12.38 14.33 -11.21
C ALA A 50 12.48 12.80 -11.20
N TYR A 51 13.05 12.21 -10.14
CA TYR A 51 13.13 10.75 -9.98
C TYR A 51 11.76 10.08 -9.99
N THR A 52 10.80 10.64 -9.24
CA THR A 52 9.43 10.13 -9.19
C THR A 52 8.76 10.23 -10.55
N LEU A 53 8.91 11.35 -11.26
CA LEU A 53 8.34 11.52 -12.60
C LEU A 53 8.92 10.50 -13.59
N VAL A 54 10.24 10.25 -13.55
CA VAL A 54 10.87 9.19 -14.37
C VAL A 54 10.26 7.83 -14.05
N ALA A 55 10.10 7.48 -12.77
CA ALA A 55 9.47 6.22 -12.37
C ALA A 55 8.01 6.13 -12.85
N LEU A 56 7.22 7.20 -12.75
CA LEU A 56 5.85 7.25 -13.24
C LEU A 56 5.77 7.07 -14.75
N LEU A 57 6.63 7.73 -15.51
CA LEU A 57 6.69 7.60 -16.97
C LEU A 57 7.08 6.18 -17.40
N LEU A 58 8.07 5.57 -16.73
CA LEU A 58 8.49 4.19 -16.97
C LEU A 58 7.39 3.17 -16.62
N SER A 59 6.46 3.51 -15.73
CA SER A 59 5.32 2.64 -15.39
C SER A 59 4.29 2.54 -16.48
N LYS A 60 4.21 3.53 -17.40
CA LYS A 60 3.17 3.67 -18.44
C LYS A 60 1.73 3.69 -17.90
N ILE A 61 1.56 4.00 -16.63
CA ILE A 61 0.25 4.08 -15.98
C ILE A 61 -0.31 5.50 -16.17
N PRO A 62 -1.58 5.66 -16.57
CA PRO A 62 -2.20 6.99 -16.71
C PRO A 62 -2.15 7.77 -15.39
N LEU A 63 -1.73 9.03 -15.43
CA LEU A 63 -1.60 9.91 -14.26
C LEU A 63 -2.89 10.06 -13.45
N GLY A 64 -4.04 9.86 -14.08
CA GLY A 64 -5.34 9.88 -13.40
C GLY A 64 -5.48 8.84 -12.29
N PHE A 65 -4.74 7.71 -12.33
CA PHE A 65 -4.75 6.73 -11.24
C PHE A 65 -3.99 7.24 -10.01
N PHE A 66 -2.90 7.96 -10.20
CA PHE A 66 -2.15 8.60 -9.10
C PHE A 66 -2.96 9.70 -8.44
N TRP A 67 -3.67 10.51 -9.23
CA TRP A 67 -4.62 11.50 -8.70
C TRP A 67 -5.73 10.86 -7.86
N LYS A 68 -6.27 9.72 -8.29
CA LYS A 68 -7.25 8.95 -7.51
C LYS A 68 -6.67 8.39 -6.20
N GLY A 69 -5.35 8.14 -6.15
CA GLY A 69 -4.65 7.75 -4.92
C GLY A 69 -4.49 8.92 -3.93
N ILE A 70 -4.23 10.13 -4.44
CA ILE A 70 -4.06 11.33 -3.61
C ILE A 70 -5.41 11.88 -3.09
N ARG A 71 -6.45 11.84 -3.93
CA ARG A 71 -7.76 12.45 -3.66
C ARG A 71 -8.36 12.11 -2.28
N PRO A 72 -8.39 10.86 -1.80
CA PRO A 72 -8.97 10.54 -0.49
C PRO A 72 -8.15 11.11 0.68
N LEU A 73 -6.86 11.37 0.49
CA LEU A 73 -5.96 11.90 1.51
C LEU A 73 -5.78 13.42 1.44
N ILE A 74 -6.36 14.08 0.43
CA ILE A 74 -6.16 15.52 0.19
C ILE A 74 -6.56 16.36 1.41
N TRP A 75 -7.64 15.98 2.10
CA TRP A 75 -8.10 16.69 3.30
C TRP A 75 -7.11 16.58 4.45
N VAL A 76 -6.51 15.40 4.65
CA VAL A 76 -5.49 15.19 5.69
C VAL A 76 -4.23 15.97 5.36
N ILE A 77 -3.82 15.98 4.08
CA ILE A 77 -2.67 16.74 3.61
C ILE A 77 -2.90 18.24 3.83
N LEU A 78 -4.05 18.77 3.38
CA LEU A 78 -4.38 20.18 3.53
C LEU A 78 -4.48 20.59 5.00
N PHE A 79 -5.05 19.74 5.85
CA PHE A 79 -5.11 20.00 7.29
C PHE A 79 -3.71 20.06 7.90
N THR A 80 -2.83 19.12 7.56
CA THR A 80 -1.43 19.12 8.05
C THR A 80 -0.66 20.34 7.56
N VAL A 81 -0.84 20.72 6.28
CA VAL A 81 -0.25 21.93 5.68
C VAL A 81 -0.74 23.20 6.41
N ALA A 82 -2.05 23.28 6.67
CA ALA A 82 -2.62 24.41 7.41
C ALA A 82 -2.06 24.53 8.84
N LEU A 83 -1.95 23.40 9.55
CA LEU A 83 -1.31 23.39 10.87
C LEU A 83 0.16 23.85 10.80
N GLN A 84 0.90 23.39 9.79
CA GLN A 84 2.29 23.78 9.62
C GLN A 84 2.44 25.29 9.37
N ILE A 85 1.57 25.89 8.56
CA ILE A 85 1.57 27.34 8.30
C ILE A 85 1.27 28.13 9.56
N LEU A 86 0.32 27.65 10.38
CA LEU A 86 -0.20 28.40 11.54
C LEU A 86 0.66 28.25 12.80
N PHE A 87 1.36 27.13 12.96
CA PHE A 87 2.07 26.80 14.20
C PHE A 87 3.59 26.78 14.07
N THR A 88 4.14 26.91 12.85
CA THR A 88 5.60 27.00 12.71
C THR A 88 6.07 28.42 12.96
N SER A 89 6.94 28.56 13.92
CA SER A 89 7.64 29.83 14.23
C SER A 89 9.03 29.81 13.59
N GLY A 90 9.41 30.91 12.94
CA GLY A 90 10.75 31.09 12.35
C GLY A 90 10.71 31.99 11.10
N GLY A 91 11.79 32.73 10.85
CA GLY A 91 11.87 33.69 9.76
C GLY A 91 11.03 34.94 9.92
N GLU A 92 10.69 35.60 8.81
CA GLU A 92 9.88 36.81 8.81
C GLU A 92 8.41 36.50 9.10
N VAL A 93 7.82 37.23 10.03
CA VAL A 93 6.41 37.10 10.40
C VAL A 93 5.56 37.98 9.49
N TYR A 94 4.75 37.37 8.63
CA TYR A 94 3.83 38.12 7.76
C TYR A 94 2.52 38.49 8.47
N PHE A 95 2.02 37.59 9.33
CA PHE A 95 0.78 37.83 10.06
C PHE A 95 0.85 37.16 11.43
N LYS A 96 0.43 37.91 12.48
CA LYS A 96 0.41 37.40 13.86
C LYS A 96 -0.95 37.69 14.49
N TRP A 97 -1.62 36.64 14.93
CA TRP A 97 -2.87 36.74 15.66
C TRP A 97 -2.85 35.85 16.91
N GLY A 98 -2.51 36.48 18.07
CA GLY A 98 -2.35 35.78 19.32
C GLY A 98 -1.20 34.74 19.25
N PHE A 99 -1.54 33.47 19.38
CA PHE A 99 -0.60 32.32 19.28
C PHE A 99 -0.45 31.76 17.85
N LEU A 100 -1.25 32.23 16.90
CA LEU A 100 -1.15 31.86 15.48
C LEU A 100 -0.23 32.85 14.76
N GLN A 101 0.77 32.33 14.07
CA GLN A 101 1.73 33.11 13.32
C GLN A 101 1.93 32.51 11.93
N VAL A 102 1.79 33.33 10.90
CA VAL A 102 2.17 32.94 9.54
C VAL A 102 3.56 33.50 9.28
N THR A 103 4.52 32.59 9.10
CA THR A 103 5.94 32.94 8.94
C THR A 103 6.45 32.44 7.59
N SER A 104 7.54 33.02 7.08
CA SER A 104 8.17 32.60 5.83
C SER A 104 8.65 31.15 5.90
N GLU A 105 9.24 30.73 7.01
CA GLU A 105 9.66 29.34 7.22
C GLU A 105 8.47 28.38 7.33
N GLY A 106 7.37 28.82 7.96
CA GLY A 106 6.14 28.05 8.02
C GLY A 106 5.56 27.74 6.65
N ILE A 107 5.57 28.71 5.73
CA ILE A 107 5.10 28.52 4.35
C ILE A 107 6.03 27.56 3.60
N ILE A 108 7.35 27.73 3.68
CA ILE A 108 8.32 26.87 3.00
C ILE A 108 8.19 25.42 3.49
N ASN A 109 8.14 25.22 4.81
CA ASN A 109 7.98 23.91 5.42
C ASN A 109 6.63 23.27 5.05
N ALA A 110 5.57 24.05 4.95
CA ALA A 110 4.26 23.58 4.50
C ALA A 110 4.30 23.06 3.05
N VAL A 111 5.00 23.75 2.15
CA VAL A 111 5.21 23.27 0.76
C VAL A 111 6.03 21.99 0.77
N PHE A 112 7.09 21.90 1.56
CA PHE A 112 7.90 20.68 1.65
C PHE A 112 7.10 19.49 2.20
N ILE A 113 6.26 19.71 3.21
CA ILE A 113 5.36 18.66 3.73
C ILE A 113 4.36 18.23 2.66
N PHE A 114 3.74 19.17 1.95
CA PHE A 114 2.84 18.85 0.84
C PHE A 114 3.53 17.98 -0.21
N LEU A 115 4.71 18.40 -0.70
CA LEU A 115 5.50 17.64 -1.66
C LEU A 115 5.87 16.25 -1.14
N ARG A 116 6.27 16.14 0.13
CA ARG A 116 6.59 14.87 0.79
C ARG A 116 5.42 13.89 0.74
N PHE A 117 4.23 14.33 1.13
CA PHE A 117 3.04 13.48 1.05
C PHE A 117 2.71 13.04 -0.38
N VAL A 118 2.76 13.97 -1.33
CA VAL A 118 2.50 13.67 -2.75
C VAL A 118 3.48 12.62 -3.28
N LEU A 119 4.77 12.75 -2.97
CA LEU A 119 5.80 11.80 -3.40
C LEU A 119 5.62 10.42 -2.76
N ILE A 120 5.38 10.36 -1.43
CA ILE A 120 5.13 9.10 -0.72
C ILE A 120 3.91 8.39 -1.30
N ILE A 121 2.79 9.10 -1.47
CA ILE A 121 1.55 8.52 -2.01
C ILE A 121 1.76 8.06 -3.45
N SER A 122 2.49 8.81 -4.26
CA SER A 122 2.78 8.45 -5.66
C SER A 122 3.58 7.16 -5.73
N PHE A 123 4.64 7.00 -4.93
CA PHE A 123 5.45 5.79 -4.90
C PHE A 123 4.70 4.59 -4.32
N SER A 124 3.93 4.78 -3.24
CA SER A 124 3.08 3.73 -2.68
C SER A 124 2.00 3.27 -3.66
N THR A 125 1.40 4.23 -4.38
CA THR A 125 0.42 3.93 -5.45
C THR A 125 1.09 3.17 -6.59
N LEU A 126 2.32 3.55 -6.98
CA LEU A 126 3.09 2.86 -8.00
C LEU A 126 3.32 1.39 -7.63
N LEU A 127 3.75 1.11 -6.39
CA LEU A 127 3.91 -0.27 -5.89
C LEU A 127 2.59 -1.05 -6.01
N THR A 128 1.48 -0.47 -5.52
CA THR A 128 0.17 -1.13 -5.50
C THR A 128 -0.37 -1.39 -6.90
N LEU A 129 -0.17 -0.47 -7.85
CA LEU A 129 -0.65 -0.61 -9.23
C LEU A 129 0.20 -1.55 -10.07
N THR A 130 1.50 -1.72 -9.74
CA THR A 130 2.45 -2.53 -10.53
C THR A 130 2.77 -3.90 -9.96
N THR A 131 2.23 -4.24 -8.77
CA THR A 131 2.53 -5.51 -8.09
C THR A 131 1.25 -6.21 -7.68
N ALA A 132 1.05 -7.44 -8.15
CA ALA A 132 -0.12 -8.23 -7.76
C ALA A 132 -0.05 -8.61 -6.27
N PRO A 133 -1.19 -8.68 -5.55
CA PRO A 133 -1.21 -8.99 -4.11
C PRO A 133 -0.46 -10.27 -3.73
N LEU A 134 -0.60 -11.34 -4.52
CA LEU A 134 0.14 -12.60 -4.29
C LEU A 134 1.65 -12.45 -4.48
N GLN A 135 2.09 -11.62 -5.46
CA GLN A 135 3.51 -11.34 -5.64
C GLN A 135 4.07 -10.51 -4.48
N LEU A 136 3.26 -9.61 -3.93
CA LEU A 136 3.64 -8.83 -2.75
C LEU A 136 3.83 -9.73 -1.53
N THR A 137 2.98 -10.76 -1.35
CA THR A 137 3.14 -11.76 -0.29
C THR A 137 4.43 -12.55 -0.43
N ASP A 138 4.75 -12.99 -1.67
CA ASP A 138 6.01 -13.69 -1.95
C ASP A 138 7.24 -12.80 -1.64
N ALA A 139 7.13 -11.50 -1.95
CA ALA A 139 8.18 -10.52 -1.62
C ALA A 139 8.32 -10.32 -0.11
N ILE A 140 7.21 -10.19 0.62
CA ILE A 140 7.20 -10.05 2.09
C ILE A 140 7.85 -11.28 2.74
N GLU A 141 7.48 -12.49 2.31
CA GLU A 141 8.10 -13.73 2.80
C GLU A 141 9.62 -13.71 2.59
N ALA A 142 10.06 -13.33 1.38
CA ALA A 142 11.48 -13.30 1.07
C ALA A 142 12.25 -12.24 1.89
N VAL A 143 11.66 -11.07 2.11
CA VAL A 143 12.25 -9.98 2.93
C VAL A 143 12.25 -10.34 4.41
N MET A 144 11.23 -11.06 4.89
CA MET A 144 11.14 -11.51 6.28
C MET A 144 11.96 -12.76 6.56
N LYS A 145 12.50 -13.45 5.55
CA LYS A 145 13.29 -14.67 5.73
C LYS A 145 14.41 -14.55 6.79
N PRO A 146 15.17 -13.44 6.91
CA PRO A 146 16.16 -13.29 7.99
C PRO A 146 15.59 -13.40 9.41
N LEU A 147 14.29 -13.09 9.60
CA LEU A 147 13.62 -13.22 10.91
C LEU A 147 13.43 -14.67 11.33
N SER A 148 13.57 -15.64 10.43
CA SER A 148 13.56 -17.07 10.77
C SER A 148 14.69 -17.45 11.74
N VAL A 149 15.79 -16.69 11.75
CA VAL A 149 16.90 -16.87 12.73
C VAL A 149 16.41 -16.65 14.17
N VAL A 150 15.41 -15.77 14.37
CA VAL A 150 14.77 -15.52 15.68
C VAL A 150 13.58 -16.46 15.93
N LYS A 151 13.48 -17.58 15.19
CA LYS A 151 12.39 -18.56 15.25
C LYS A 151 11.00 -17.97 14.93
N PHE A 152 10.94 -16.88 14.17
CA PHE A 152 9.67 -16.35 13.69
C PHE A 152 9.11 -17.23 12.55
N PRO A 153 7.83 -17.64 12.59
CA PRO A 153 7.24 -18.57 11.61
C PRO A 153 6.92 -17.85 10.28
N VAL A 154 7.96 -17.43 9.55
CA VAL A 154 7.83 -16.62 8.33
C VAL A 154 7.04 -17.34 7.26
N HIS A 155 7.29 -18.65 7.08
CA HIS A 155 6.63 -19.45 6.08
C HIS A 155 5.13 -19.61 6.35
N GLU A 156 4.77 -19.88 7.60
CA GLU A 156 3.38 -20.05 8.04
C GLU A 156 2.60 -18.74 7.87
N VAL A 157 3.19 -17.61 8.23
CA VAL A 157 2.58 -16.29 8.03
C VAL A 157 2.37 -16.01 6.54
N ALA A 158 3.36 -16.29 5.70
CA ALA A 158 3.24 -16.10 4.26
C ALA A 158 2.18 -17.03 3.64
N LEU A 159 2.09 -18.28 4.11
CA LEU A 159 1.05 -19.23 3.70
C LEU A 159 -0.35 -18.73 4.09
N MET A 160 -0.53 -18.29 5.35
CA MET A 160 -1.80 -17.71 5.81
C MET A 160 -2.22 -16.50 4.96
N LEU A 161 -1.28 -15.59 4.68
CA LEU A 161 -1.53 -14.43 3.82
C LEU A 161 -1.94 -14.84 2.39
N SER A 162 -1.24 -15.82 1.82
CA SER A 162 -1.52 -16.33 0.47
C SER A 162 -2.90 -16.97 0.38
N ILE A 163 -3.29 -17.76 1.39
CA ILE A 163 -4.61 -18.38 1.51
C ILE A 163 -5.68 -17.29 1.66
N ALA A 164 -5.47 -16.34 2.58
CA ALA A 164 -6.39 -15.23 2.82
C ALA A 164 -6.65 -14.43 1.54
N LEU A 165 -5.58 -14.01 0.82
CA LEU A 165 -5.69 -13.24 -0.42
C LEU A 165 -6.40 -14.01 -1.54
N ARG A 166 -6.23 -15.34 -1.56
CA ARG A 166 -6.94 -16.21 -2.51
C ARG A 166 -8.43 -16.29 -2.21
N PHE A 167 -8.81 -16.33 -0.94
CA PHE A 167 -10.20 -16.47 -0.53
C PHE A 167 -10.97 -15.13 -0.52
N VAL A 168 -10.28 -13.98 -0.43
CA VAL A 168 -10.96 -12.67 -0.45
C VAL A 168 -11.96 -12.52 -1.61
N PRO A 169 -11.61 -12.75 -2.89
CA PRO A 169 -12.59 -12.65 -3.99
C PRO A 169 -13.78 -13.58 -3.80
N THR A 170 -13.52 -14.83 -3.41
CA THR A 170 -14.57 -15.84 -3.22
C THR A 170 -15.53 -15.46 -2.07
N LEU A 171 -14.99 -14.97 -0.95
CA LEU A 171 -15.78 -14.50 0.19
C LEU A 171 -16.59 -13.24 -0.16
N MET A 172 -16.04 -12.35 -1.00
CA MET A 172 -16.78 -11.18 -1.50
C MET A 172 -17.97 -11.58 -2.36
N ASP A 173 -17.79 -12.55 -3.26
CA ASP A 173 -18.87 -13.09 -4.10
C ASP A 173 -19.93 -13.77 -3.25
N GLU A 174 -19.52 -14.52 -2.22
CA GLU A 174 -20.41 -15.19 -1.30
C GLU A 174 -21.20 -14.19 -0.45
N ALA A 175 -20.54 -13.18 0.10
CA ALA A 175 -21.19 -12.09 0.82
C ALA A 175 -22.23 -11.38 -0.06
N GLN A 176 -21.92 -11.15 -1.34
CA GLN A 176 -22.89 -10.56 -2.28
C GLN A 176 -24.09 -11.46 -2.52
N LYS A 177 -23.90 -12.78 -2.65
CA LYS A 177 -24.99 -13.76 -2.79
C LYS A 177 -25.89 -13.78 -1.55
N ILE A 178 -25.28 -13.83 -0.34
CA ILE A 178 -26.01 -13.80 0.92
C ILE A 178 -26.79 -12.48 1.05
N MET A 179 -26.16 -11.35 0.72
CA MET A 179 -26.80 -10.03 0.76
C MET A 179 -28.02 -9.96 -0.16
N ASN A 180 -27.90 -10.47 -1.39
CA ASN A 180 -29.02 -10.51 -2.34
C ASN A 180 -30.16 -11.43 -1.84
N ALA A 181 -29.83 -12.57 -1.24
CA ALA A 181 -30.82 -13.45 -0.64
C ALA A 181 -31.54 -12.80 0.55
N GLN A 182 -30.84 -12.06 1.40
CA GLN A 182 -31.44 -11.35 2.52
C GLN A 182 -32.30 -10.16 2.06
N ARG A 183 -31.92 -9.46 0.99
CA ARG A 183 -32.79 -8.44 0.36
C ARG A 183 -34.09 -9.05 -0.15
N ALA A 184 -34.02 -10.21 -0.79
CA ALA A 184 -35.22 -10.92 -1.24
C ALA A 184 -36.15 -11.36 -0.08
N ARG A 185 -35.60 -11.47 1.15
CA ARG A 185 -36.36 -11.74 2.40
C ARG A 185 -36.85 -10.45 3.08
N GLY A 186 -36.68 -9.28 2.46
CA GLY A 186 -37.13 -8.00 2.96
C GLY A 186 -36.18 -7.29 3.91
N VAL A 187 -34.93 -7.73 4.02
CA VAL A 187 -33.90 -7.00 4.80
C VAL A 187 -33.43 -5.81 3.99
N ASP A 188 -33.62 -4.61 4.51
CA ASP A 188 -33.03 -3.39 3.93
C ASP A 188 -31.72 -3.04 4.65
N PHE A 189 -30.65 -2.84 3.85
CA PHE A 189 -29.31 -2.50 4.34
C PHE A 189 -29.01 -1.00 4.28
N GLY A 190 -29.90 -0.18 3.74
CA GLY A 190 -29.68 1.24 3.50
C GLY A 190 -30.57 2.17 4.33
N GLU A 191 -31.64 1.67 4.91
CA GLU A 191 -32.62 2.44 5.66
C GLU A 191 -32.45 2.26 7.17
N GLY A 192 -32.94 3.26 7.94
CA GLY A 192 -32.94 3.22 9.39
C GLY A 192 -31.74 3.87 10.07
N ASN A 193 -31.72 3.81 11.38
CA ASN A 193 -30.71 4.38 12.25
C ASN A 193 -29.42 3.54 12.17
N LEU A 194 -28.26 4.09 12.53
CA LEU A 194 -26.95 3.39 12.52
C LEU A 194 -27.02 2.03 13.23
N PHE A 195 -27.80 1.93 14.33
CA PHE A 195 -27.99 0.69 15.07
C PHE A 195 -28.77 -0.37 14.27
N GLU A 196 -29.78 0.06 13.53
CA GLU A 196 -30.60 -0.82 12.66
C GLU A 196 -29.78 -1.32 11.47
N GLN A 197 -28.96 -0.45 10.86
CA GLN A 197 -28.02 -0.83 9.81
C GLN A 197 -26.99 -1.85 10.32
N MET A 198 -26.43 -1.67 11.52
CA MET A 198 -25.54 -2.65 12.14
C MET A 198 -26.24 -3.99 12.39
N LYS A 199 -27.49 -3.98 12.86
CA LYS A 199 -28.29 -5.19 13.08
C LYS A 199 -28.60 -5.93 11.78
N ALA A 200 -28.80 -5.20 10.68
CA ALA A 200 -29.01 -5.76 9.35
C ALA A 200 -27.78 -6.51 8.80
N ILE A 201 -26.57 -6.23 9.30
CA ILE A 201 -25.34 -6.92 8.87
C ILE A 201 -25.21 -8.32 9.49
N ILE A 202 -25.78 -8.56 10.68
CA ILE A 202 -25.68 -9.86 11.39
C ILE A 202 -26.15 -11.05 10.53
N PRO A 203 -27.30 -10.98 9.82
CA PRO A 203 -27.75 -12.04 8.93
C PRO A 203 -26.83 -12.35 7.74
N ILE A 204 -25.86 -11.47 7.45
CA ILE A 204 -24.81 -11.72 6.46
C ILE A 204 -23.59 -12.35 7.14
N LEU A 205 -23.20 -11.85 8.31
CA LEU A 205 -21.97 -12.28 8.99
C LEU A 205 -22.03 -13.74 9.45
N ILE A 206 -23.17 -14.17 10.02
CA ILE A 206 -23.31 -15.53 10.56
C ILE A 206 -23.13 -16.60 9.46
N PRO A 207 -23.88 -16.58 8.34
CA PRO A 207 -23.70 -17.54 7.27
C PRO A 207 -22.30 -17.47 6.63
N LEU A 208 -21.75 -16.27 6.45
CA LEU A 208 -20.40 -16.07 5.90
C LEU A 208 -19.34 -16.67 6.81
N PHE A 209 -19.46 -16.50 8.13
CA PHE A 209 -18.54 -17.08 9.11
C PHE A 209 -18.59 -18.61 9.08
N VAL A 210 -19.80 -19.22 9.10
CA VAL A 210 -19.96 -20.66 9.03
C VAL A 210 -19.37 -21.23 7.73
N SER A 211 -19.65 -20.58 6.59
CA SER A 211 -19.10 -20.98 5.30
C SER A 211 -17.57 -20.88 5.30
N SER A 212 -17.02 -19.83 5.91
CA SER A 212 -15.56 -19.64 6.02
C SER A 212 -14.91 -20.74 6.88
N LEU A 213 -15.53 -21.17 7.98
CA LEU A 213 -15.05 -22.28 8.81
C LEU A 213 -15.07 -23.60 8.04
N ASN A 214 -16.19 -23.94 7.39
CA ASN A 214 -16.28 -25.15 6.58
C ASN A 214 -15.21 -25.20 5.49
N ARG A 215 -14.99 -24.06 4.82
CA ARG A 215 -13.94 -23.93 3.78
C ARG A 215 -12.53 -24.09 4.36
N ALA A 216 -12.27 -23.59 5.57
CA ALA A 216 -10.98 -23.77 6.24
C ALA A 216 -10.77 -25.26 6.59
N GLU A 217 -11.80 -25.97 7.05
CA GLU A 217 -11.76 -27.40 7.35
C GLU A 217 -11.54 -28.23 6.08
N ASP A 218 -12.27 -27.94 4.99
CA ASP A 218 -12.08 -28.58 3.69
C ASP A 218 -10.64 -28.37 3.17
N LEU A 219 -10.11 -27.17 3.31
CA LEU A 219 -8.74 -26.87 2.91
C LEU A 219 -7.72 -27.62 3.74
N ALA A 220 -7.90 -27.64 5.08
CA ALA A 220 -7.01 -28.38 5.99
C ALA A 220 -6.99 -29.87 5.64
N THR A 221 -8.16 -30.49 5.49
CA THR A 221 -8.29 -31.90 5.09
C THR A 221 -7.62 -32.17 3.73
N ALA A 222 -7.81 -31.27 2.76
CA ALA A 222 -7.18 -31.41 1.43
C ALA A 222 -5.63 -31.25 1.52
N MET A 223 -5.13 -30.40 2.40
CA MET A 223 -3.69 -30.23 2.63
C MET A 223 -3.08 -31.47 3.31
N GLU A 224 -3.74 -32.02 4.32
CA GLU A 224 -3.33 -33.24 5.01
C GLU A 224 -3.31 -34.44 4.05
N ALA A 225 -4.37 -34.61 3.26
CA ALA A 225 -4.45 -35.67 2.24
C ALA A 225 -3.35 -35.56 1.16
N ARG A 226 -2.82 -34.37 0.93
CA ARG A 226 -1.67 -34.13 0.03
C ARG A 226 -0.31 -34.24 0.72
N GLY A 227 -0.27 -34.66 2.00
CA GLY A 227 0.96 -34.85 2.76
C GLY A 227 1.63 -33.54 3.17
N TYR A 228 0.86 -32.48 3.44
CA TYR A 228 1.44 -31.22 3.94
C TYR A 228 2.02 -31.42 5.36
N GLN A 229 3.32 -31.19 5.52
CA GLN A 229 4.06 -31.35 6.78
C GLN A 229 4.77 -30.04 7.21
N GLY A 230 4.27 -28.88 6.78
CA GLY A 230 4.90 -27.59 7.07
C GLY A 230 5.78 -27.07 5.92
N GLY A 231 6.64 -26.10 6.26
CA GLY A 231 7.45 -25.37 5.25
C GLY A 231 8.83 -25.96 4.99
N ASP A 232 9.34 -26.83 5.87
CA ASP A 232 10.69 -27.36 5.78
C ASP A 232 10.85 -28.35 4.61
N GLY A 233 11.93 -28.18 3.83
CA GLY A 233 12.25 -29.08 2.71
C GLY A 233 11.36 -28.90 1.46
N ARG A 234 10.48 -27.92 1.41
CA ARG A 234 9.53 -27.73 0.31
C ARG A 234 10.07 -26.85 -0.81
N SER A 235 9.90 -27.28 -2.07
CA SER A 235 10.18 -26.44 -3.25
C SER A 235 9.07 -25.42 -3.46
N LYS A 236 9.44 -24.19 -3.86
CA LYS A 236 8.47 -23.15 -4.24
C LYS A 236 8.09 -23.28 -5.70
N TYR A 237 6.78 -23.26 -6.00
CA TYR A 237 6.29 -23.24 -7.37
C TYR A 237 6.69 -21.95 -8.10
N ARG A 238 6.61 -20.80 -7.40
CA ARG A 238 7.06 -19.52 -7.93
C ARG A 238 8.40 -19.17 -7.30
N VAL A 239 9.45 -19.16 -8.11
CA VAL A 239 10.78 -18.73 -7.70
C VAL A 239 10.98 -17.29 -8.20
N LEU A 240 11.32 -16.40 -7.29
CA LEU A 240 11.66 -15.02 -7.63
C LEU A 240 13.13 -14.96 -8.10
N HIS A 241 13.37 -14.33 -9.24
CA HIS A 241 14.71 -14.16 -9.81
C HIS A 241 15.03 -12.68 -9.98
N TYR A 242 16.19 -12.27 -9.47
CA TYR A 242 16.71 -10.95 -9.75
C TYR A 242 17.22 -10.85 -11.18
N GLU A 243 16.83 -9.80 -11.87
CA GLU A 243 17.30 -9.46 -13.20
C GLU A 243 18.22 -8.21 -13.17
N MET A 244 18.90 -7.94 -14.28
CA MET A 244 19.72 -6.73 -14.44
C MET A 244 18.89 -5.45 -14.21
N ARG A 245 17.61 -5.48 -14.50
CA ARG A 245 16.69 -4.36 -14.26
C ARG A 245 16.57 -4.00 -12.79
N ASP A 246 16.59 -5.01 -11.91
CA ASP A 246 16.53 -4.84 -10.46
C ASP A 246 17.81 -4.18 -9.93
N ALA A 247 18.96 -4.58 -10.47
CA ALA A 247 20.24 -3.94 -10.15
C ALA A 247 20.25 -2.46 -10.57
N ILE A 248 19.75 -2.14 -11.78
CA ILE A 248 19.63 -0.75 -12.26
C ILE A 248 18.72 0.07 -11.34
N ALA A 249 17.57 -0.48 -10.95
CA ALA A 249 16.64 0.18 -10.02
C ALA A 249 17.31 0.43 -8.66
N GLY A 250 18.00 -0.56 -8.10
CA GLY A 250 18.74 -0.43 -6.85
C GLY A 250 19.84 0.63 -6.92
N VAL A 251 20.68 0.58 -7.97
CA VAL A 251 21.75 1.57 -8.20
C VAL A 251 21.16 2.97 -8.36
N SER A 252 20.07 3.15 -9.11
CA SER A 252 19.42 4.46 -9.27
C SER A 252 18.95 5.04 -7.92
N LEU A 253 18.43 4.20 -7.02
CA LEU A 253 18.03 4.62 -5.68
C LEU A 253 19.23 5.02 -4.81
N VAL A 254 20.34 4.29 -4.90
CA VAL A 254 21.59 4.64 -4.21
C VAL A 254 22.15 5.95 -4.74
N VAL A 255 22.18 6.14 -6.05
CA VAL A 255 22.66 7.38 -6.69
C VAL A 255 21.82 8.58 -6.22
N ILE A 256 20.49 8.51 -6.25
CA ILE A 256 19.64 9.61 -5.77
C ILE A 256 19.88 9.89 -4.29
N THR A 257 20.07 8.85 -3.48
CA THR A 257 20.38 9.01 -2.05
C THR A 257 21.71 9.74 -1.85
N ILE A 258 22.77 9.38 -2.58
CA ILE A 258 24.07 10.08 -2.53
C ILE A 258 23.93 11.53 -2.96
N LEU A 259 23.21 11.79 -4.07
CA LEU A 259 22.96 13.16 -4.53
C LEU A 259 22.22 13.99 -3.47
N LEU A 260 21.24 13.42 -2.77
CA LEU A 260 20.58 14.10 -1.67
C LEU A 260 21.53 14.44 -0.52
N PHE A 261 22.45 13.55 -0.17
CA PHE A 261 23.46 13.84 0.85
C PHE A 261 24.43 14.95 0.43
N VAL A 262 24.84 14.96 -0.84
CA VAL A 262 25.75 15.98 -1.40
C VAL A 262 25.07 17.37 -1.43
N PHE A 263 23.77 17.40 -1.80
CA PHE A 263 23.01 18.66 -1.90
C PHE A 263 22.21 19.02 -0.65
N LYS A 264 22.41 18.29 0.44
CA LYS A 264 21.70 18.53 1.72
C LYS A 264 22.23 19.76 2.46
N ALA A 265 23.18 20.50 1.92
CA ALA A 265 23.80 21.65 2.58
C ALA A 265 22.80 22.71 3.05
#